data_af1f1d12edf8250a47de8fb6aacf7754
#
_entry.id   af1f1d12edf8250a47de8fb6aacf7754
#
_cell.length_a   1.000
_cell.length_b   1.000
_cell.length_c   1.000
_cell.angle_alpha   90.00
_cell.angle_beta   90.00
_cell.angle_gamma   90.00
#
_symmetry.space_group_name_H-M   'P 1'
#
loop_
_entity.id
_entity.type
_entity.pdbx_description
1 polymer ?
#
loop_
_entity_poly.entity_id
_entity_poly.type
_entity_poly.pdbx_seq_one_letter_code
_entity_poly.pdbx_strand_id
1 'polypeptide(L)'
;SMAHLLNRMEFVNEVAEYNKSLISAMKETRENIKAEKAEMEAKEAELGQQQDELQTKLDETTDLMNEYAADQKALEQLHAAEEKAADEIDAQIEMLIADSDVVPSNEGFIWPVSTSKKISSPIGSRVAPGGFGSTNHKGVDICNVGFTSSVYAVKSGKVLLTNTSGYGGGYGNYVVIDHGGGLTTLYAHMSVVKVSEGQMVSQGTVLGITGSTGASTGPHLHYEVRTTTV
;
A
#
# COMPACT_ATOMS: atom_id res chain seq x y z
N SER A 1 5.44 9.35 105.73
CA SER A 1 5.16 7.96 106.12
C SER A 1 5.69 7.00 105.04
N MET A 2 5.95 5.78 105.41
CA MET A 2 6.42 4.71 104.51
C MET A 2 5.50 4.52 103.30
N ALA A 3 4.17 4.63 103.43
CA ALA A 3 3.17 4.56 102.41
C ALA A 3 3.36 5.65 101.33
N HIS A 4 3.72 6.84 101.70
CA HIS A 4 3.93 7.94 100.74
C HIS A 4 5.23 7.75 99.92
N LEU A 5 6.19 7.07 100.47
CA LEU A 5 7.42 6.71 99.77
C LEU A 5 7.18 5.60 98.70
N LEU A 6 6.40 4.58 99.11
CA LEU A 6 5.99 3.49 98.20
C LEU A 6 5.17 3.99 97.00
N ASN A 7 4.16 4.84 97.22
CA ASN A 7 3.39 5.44 96.13
C ASN A 7 4.26 6.27 95.17
N ARG A 8 5.26 6.97 95.64
CA ARG A 8 6.18 7.72 94.81
C ARG A 8 7.13 6.80 94.04
N MET A 9 7.54 5.68 94.61
CA MET A 9 8.35 4.68 93.89
C MET A 9 7.51 3.97 92.79
N GLU A 10 6.26 3.63 93.07
CA GLU A 10 5.32 3.01 92.10
C GLU A 10 5.08 3.96 90.94
N PHE A 11 4.77 5.22 91.17
CA PHE A 11 4.64 6.26 90.17
C PHE A 11 5.89 6.42 89.29
N VAL A 12 7.08 6.43 89.88
CA VAL A 12 8.35 6.55 89.20
C VAL A 12 8.57 5.32 88.32
N ASN A 13 8.20 4.11 88.75
CA ASN A 13 8.30 2.90 87.96
C ASN A 13 7.29 2.90 86.79
N GLU A 14 6.06 3.36 87.01
CA GLU A 14 5.07 3.49 85.95
C GLU A 14 5.53 4.47 84.84
N VAL A 15 6.09 5.62 85.24
CA VAL A 15 6.66 6.60 84.30
C VAL A 15 7.87 6.01 83.53
N ALA A 16 8.72 5.24 84.25
CA ALA A 16 9.88 4.59 83.63
C ALA A 16 9.44 3.54 82.59
N GLU A 17 8.47 2.69 82.86
CA GLU A 17 7.91 1.70 81.90
C GLU A 17 7.20 2.37 80.78
N TYR A 18 6.43 3.44 81.02
CA TYR A 18 5.81 4.23 79.92
C TYR A 18 6.88 4.86 79.03
N ASN A 19 7.90 5.47 79.52
CA ASN A 19 9.00 6.03 78.77
C ASN A 19 9.74 4.96 77.94
N LYS A 20 9.95 3.78 78.50
CA LYS A 20 10.59 2.64 77.84
C LYS A 20 9.72 2.13 76.64
N SER A 21 8.38 2.02 76.81
CA SER A 21 7.48 1.65 75.78
C SER A 21 7.44 2.71 74.69
N LEU A 22 7.41 3.98 74.99
CA LEU A 22 7.46 5.11 74.07
C LEU A 22 8.74 5.09 73.21
N ILE A 23 9.91 4.90 73.86
CA ILE A 23 11.20 4.80 73.21
C ILE A 23 11.22 3.59 72.24
N SER A 24 10.63 2.46 72.63
CA SER A 24 10.50 1.26 71.76
C SER A 24 9.64 1.54 70.51
N ALA A 25 8.47 2.18 70.73
CA ALA A 25 7.57 2.55 69.59
C ALA A 25 8.24 3.59 68.68
N MET A 26 8.97 4.55 69.22
CA MET A 26 9.73 5.51 68.38
C MET A 26 10.85 4.83 67.59
N LYS A 27 11.53 3.83 68.13
CA LYS A 27 12.53 3.05 67.38
C LYS A 27 11.91 2.25 66.26
N GLU A 28 10.80 1.59 66.51
CA GLU A 28 10.05 0.83 65.50
C GLU A 28 9.57 1.76 64.38
N THR A 29 8.94 2.89 64.70
CA THR A 29 8.52 3.89 63.71
C THR A 29 9.69 4.40 62.88
N ARG A 30 10.86 4.64 63.50
CA ARG A 30 12.07 5.07 62.78
C ARG A 30 12.56 4.01 61.78
N GLU A 31 12.56 2.74 62.14
CA GLU A 31 12.94 1.65 61.20
C GLU A 31 11.93 1.49 60.08
N ASN A 32 10.63 1.64 60.35
CA ASN A 32 9.59 1.61 59.30
C ASN A 32 9.77 2.77 58.30
N ILE A 33 9.97 4.01 58.83
CA ILE A 33 10.24 5.17 57.93
C ILE A 33 11.49 4.94 57.07
N LYS A 34 12.53 4.34 57.64
CA LYS A 34 13.75 4.03 56.90
C LYS A 34 13.52 2.99 55.79
N ALA A 35 12.71 1.96 56.06
CA ALA A 35 12.33 0.96 55.11
C ALA A 35 11.46 1.54 53.97
N GLU A 36 10.44 2.34 54.33
CA GLU A 36 9.59 3.03 53.33
C GLU A 36 10.39 3.99 52.45
N LYS A 37 11.35 4.72 53.02
CA LYS A 37 12.23 5.60 52.25
C LYS A 37 13.07 4.82 51.23
N ALA A 38 13.63 3.69 51.64
CA ALA A 38 14.40 2.84 50.73
C ALA A 38 13.52 2.24 49.58
N GLU A 39 12.28 1.87 49.89
CA GLU A 39 11.32 1.43 48.89
C GLU A 39 10.95 2.55 47.88
N MET A 40 10.74 3.77 48.39
CA MET A 40 10.48 4.93 47.53
C MET A 40 11.66 5.24 46.58
N GLU A 41 12.90 5.23 47.11
CA GLU A 41 14.10 5.45 46.28
C GLU A 41 14.26 4.37 45.22
N ALA A 42 13.92 3.11 45.52
CA ALA A 42 13.92 2.03 44.53
C ALA A 42 12.86 2.22 43.44
N LYS A 43 11.65 2.64 43.82
CA LYS A 43 10.57 2.95 42.86
C LYS A 43 10.89 4.17 41.98
N GLU A 44 11.52 5.20 42.53
CA GLU A 44 11.97 6.35 41.74
C GLU A 44 13.01 5.93 40.68
N ALA A 45 13.95 5.06 41.04
CA ALA A 45 14.93 4.54 40.10
C ALA A 45 14.28 3.69 38.99
N GLU A 46 13.29 2.83 39.34
CA GLU A 46 12.53 2.03 38.34
C GLU A 46 11.72 2.93 37.38
N LEU A 47 11.03 3.95 37.95
CA LEU A 47 10.29 4.93 37.12
C LEU A 47 11.22 5.68 36.16
N GLY A 48 12.42 6.04 36.58
CA GLY A 48 13.43 6.65 35.73
C GLY A 48 13.79 5.76 34.56
N GLN A 49 14.04 4.47 34.80
CA GLN A 49 14.32 3.49 33.72
C GLN A 49 13.15 3.33 32.76
N GLN A 50 11.92 3.25 33.27
CA GLN A 50 10.72 3.15 32.41
C GLN A 50 10.51 4.41 31.56
N GLN A 51 10.84 5.59 32.07
CA GLN A 51 10.80 6.83 31.30
C GLN A 51 11.81 6.84 30.15
N ASP A 52 13.04 6.39 30.41
CA ASP A 52 14.10 6.32 29.39
C ASP A 52 13.74 5.30 28.30
N GLU A 53 13.21 4.12 28.69
CA GLU A 53 12.72 3.12 27.72
C GLU A 53 11.56 3.63 26.87
N LEU A 54 10.62 4.36 27.49
CA LEU A 54 9.48 4.93 26.78
C LEU A 54 9.92 6.02 25.80
N GLN A 55 10.89 6.86 26.19
CA GLN A 55 11.45 7.88 25.30
C GLN A 55 12.14 7.24 24.09
N THR A 56 12.93 6.18 24.31
CA THR A 56 13.59 5.44 23.22
C THR A 56 12.57 4.89 22.22
N LYS A 57 11.49 4.27 22.71
CA LYS A 57 10.41 3.77 21.84
C LYS A 57 9.67 4.88 21.10
N LEU A 58 9.52 6.04 21.72
CA LEU A 58 8.91 7.21 21.08
C LEU A 58 9.77 7.72 19.93
N ASP A 59 11.09 7.80 20.14
CA ASP A 59 12.03 8.23 19.11
C ASP A 59 12.06 7.23 17.93
N GLU A 60 12.15 5.92 18.21
CA GLU A 60 12.06 4.86 17.18
C GLU A 60 10.75 4.93 16.38
N THR A 61 9.63 5.16 17.06
CA THR A 61 8.32 5.29 16.39
C THR A 61 8.26 6.53 15.51
N THR A 62 8.86 7.63 15.96
CA THR A 62 8.91 8.89 15.20
C THR A 62 9.75 8.74 13.94
N ASP A 63 10.90 8.06 14.04
CA ASP A 63 11.78 7.78 12.90
C ASP A 63 11.06 6.90 11.86
N LEU A 64 10.36 5.85 12.32
CA LEU A 64 9.56 4.98 11.45
C LEU A 64 8.41 5.73 10.76
N MET A 65 7.72 6.64 11.46
CA MET A 65 6.69 7.50 10.87
C MET A 65 7.25 8.42 9.78
N ASN A 66 8.46 8.97 9.98
CA ASN A 66 9.13 9.81 8.99
C ASN A 66 9.52 9.01 7.74
N GLU A 67 9.99 7.77 7.91
CA GLU A 67 10.31 6.86 6.81
C GLU A 67 9.04 6.53 5.99
N TYR A 68 7.94 6.15 6.63
CA TYR A 68 6.66 5.91 5.94
C TYR A 68 6.13 7.13 5.20
N ALA A 69 6.27 8.34 5.76
CA ALA A 69 5.85 9.57 5.09
C ALA A 69 6.70 9.86 3.83
N ALA A 70 7.99 9.55 3.85
CA ALA A 70 8.86 9.67 2.69
C ALA A 70 8.48 8.67 1.60
N ASP A 71 8.22 7.41 1.97
CA ASP A 71 7.78 6.35 1.06
C ASP A 71 6.43 6.66 0.42
N GLN A 72 5.47 7.17 1.20
CA GLN A 72 4.17 7.60 0.68
C GLN A 72 4.32 8.71 -0.37
N LYS A 73 5.16 9.71 -0.11
CA LYS A 73 5.42 10.80 -1.06
C LYS A 73 6.09 10.29 -2.34
N ALA A 74 7.03 9.34 -2.24
CA ALA A 74 7.66 8.73 -3.39
C ALA A 74 6.65 7.95 -4.25
N LEU A 75 5.73 7.23 -3.60
CA LEU A 75 4.65 6.49 -4.27
C LEU A 75 3.68 7.44 -4.99
N GLU A 76 3.29 8.56 -4.38
CA GLU A 76 2.44 9.58 -5.00
C GLU A 76 3.10 10.19 -6.26
N GLN A 77 4.41 10.44 -6.20
CA GLN A 77 5.17 10.94 -7.35
C GLN A 77 5.23 9.90 -8.49
N LEU A 78 5.39 8.63 -8.16
CA LEU A 78 5.37 7.55 -9.14
C LEU A 78 4.00 7.45 -9.83
N HIS A 79 2.92 7.49 -9.07
CA HIS A 79 1.56 7.48 -9.63
C HIS A 79 1.30 8.65 -10.58
N ALA A 80 1.72 9.86 -10.19
CA ALA A 80 1.57 11.04 -11.06
C ALA A 80 2.38 10.91 -12.36
N ALA A 81 3.57 10.30 -12.30
CA ALA A 81 4.38 10.05 -13.49
C ALA A 81 3.76 8.97 -14.39
N GLU A 82 3.16 7.92 -13.83
CA GLU A 82 2.42 6.89 -14.56
C GLU A 82 1.22 7.46 -15.30
N GLU A 83 0.41 8.26 -14.61
CA GLU A 83 -0.79 8.89 -15.17
C GLU A 83 -0.43 9.83 -16.32
N LYS A 84 0.61 10.67 -16.14
CA LYS A 84 1.12 11.54 -17.19
C LYS A 84 1.61 10.75 -18.42
N ALA A 85 2.36 9.67 -18.22
CA ALA A 85 2.85 8.84 -19.33
C ALA A 85 1.72 8.12 -20.07
N ALA A 86 0.67 7.72 -19.35
CA ALA A 86 -0.54 7.15 -19.98
C ALA A 86 -1.30 8.20 -20.81
N ASP A 87 -1.39 9.44 -20.36
CA ASP A 87 -2.02 10.55 -21.10
C ASP A 87 -1.22 10.92 -22.36
N GLU A 88 0.12 10.84 -22.31
CA GLU A 88 0.97 11.03 -23.48
C GLU A 88 0.72 9.96 -24.56
N ILE A 89 0.50 8.69 -24.16
CA ILE A 89 0.13 7.60 -25.06
C ILE A 89 -1.27 7.85 -25.64
N ASP A 90 -2.23 8.31 -24.87
CA ASP A 90 -3.57 8.64 -25.33
C ASP A 90 -3.54 9.74 -26.39
N ALA A 91 -2.78 10.81 -26.16
CA ALA A 91 -2.58 11.88 -27.14
C ALA A 91 -1.92 11.39 -28.45
N GLN A 92 -0.95 10.46 -28.34
CA GLN A 92 -0.33 9.85 -29.50
C GLN A 92 -1.32 9.00 -30.31
N ILE A 93 -2.17 8.23 -29.64
CA ILE A 93 -3.24 7.43 -30.30
C ILE A 93 -4.20 8.36 -31.04
N GLU A 94 -4.65 9.46 -30.42
CA GLU A 94 -5.56 10.43 -31.06
C GLU A 94 -4.96 11.05 -32.33
N MET A 95 -3.68 11.41 -32.29
CA MET A 95 -2.97 11.93 -33.47
C MET A 95 -2.92 10.91 -34.62
N LEU A 96 -2.63 9.64 -34.29
CA LEU A 96 -2.54 8.58 -35.31
C LEU A 96 -3.90 8.20 -35.88
N ILE A 97 -4.98 8.28 -35.12
CA ILE A 97 -6.35 8.05 -35.59
C ILE A 97 -6.77 9.16 -36.55
N ALA A 98 -6.40 10.43 -36.27
CA ALA A 98 -6.77 11.54 -37.13
C ALA A 98 -6.23 11.43 -38.57
N ASP A 99 -5.14 10.69 -38.79
CA ASP A 99 -4.52 10.43 -40.10
C ASP A 99 -4.81 9.01 -40.59
N SER A 100 -5.80 8.31 -40.04
CA SER A 100 -6.09 6.92 -40.33
C SER A 100 -7.01 6.78 -41.55
N ASP A 101 -6.64 5.88 -42.47
CA ASP A 101 -7.39 5.46 -43.65
C ASP A 101 -8.16 4.13 -43.47
N VAL A 102 -8.25 3.64 -42.22
CA VAL A 102 -8.91 2.36 -41.92
C VAL A 102 -10.42 2.45 -42.11
N VAL A 103 -10.94 1.61 -42.96
CA VAL A 103 -12.39 1.49 -43.21
C VAL A 103 -13.01 0.61 -42.12
N PRO A 104 -14.04 1.10 -41.37
CA PRO A 104 -14.69 0.29 -40.35
C PRO A 104 -15.31 -0.99 -40.91
N SER A 105 -15.05 -2.13 -40.27
CA SER A 105 -15.75 -3.38 -40.58
C SER A 105 -17.10 -3.45 -39.85
N ASN A 106 -18.05 -4.23 -40.40
CA ASN A 106 -19.35 -4.48 -39.77
C ASN A 106 -19.32 -5.66 -38.78
N GLU A 107 -18.13 -6.19 -38.48
CA GLU A 107 -17.96 -7.28 -37.47
C GLU A 107 -18.30 -6.82 -36.07
N GLY A 108 -18.97 -7.67 -35.30
CA GLY A 108 -19.10 -7.50 -33.88
C GLY A 108 -17.78 -7.79 -33.17
N PHE A 109 -17.67 -7.49 -31.86
CA PHE A 109 -16.51 -7.82 -31.07
C PHE A 109 -16.50 -9.29 -30.64
N ILE A 110 -15.33 -9.93 -30.67
CA ILE A 110 -15.09 -11.19 -29.94
C ILE A 110 -14.40 -10.93 -28.60
N TRP A 111 -14.37 -11.92 -27.72
CA TRP A 111 -13.65 -11.82 -26.46
C TRP A 111 -12.13 -11.95 -26.68
N PRO A 112 -11.29 -11.10 -26.02
CA PRO A 112 -9.86 -10.98 -26.37
C PRO A 112 -8.99 -12.16 -25.91
N VAL A 113 -9.48 -13.05 -25.04
CA VAL A 113 -8.77 -14.27 -24.57
C VAL A 113 -9.72 -15.45 -24.49
N SER A 114 -9.27 -16.66 -24.88
CA SER A 114 -10.13 -17.85 -24.84
C SER A 114 -10.17 -18.54 -23.47
N THR A 115 -9.17 -18.31 -22.61
CA THR A 115 -8.93 -19.07 -21.37
C THR A 115 -9.75 -18.58 -20.20
N SER A 116 -10.20 -17.32 -20.19
CA SER A 116 -10.95 -16.74 -19.08
C SER A 116 -11.95 -15.68 -19.54
N LYS A 117 -13.08 -15.61 -18.86
CA LYS A 117 -14.06 -14.50 -18.99
C LYS A 117 -14.21 -13.73 -17.66
N LYS A 118 -13.32 -14.00 -16.68
CA LYS A 118 -13.41 -13.40 -15.34
C LYS A 118 -12.76 -12.03 -15.34
N ILE A 119 -13.56 -11.00 -15.05
CA ILE A 119 -13.09 -9.63 -14.83
C ILE A 119 -12.72 -9.52 -13.35
N SER A 120 -11.49 -9.08 -13.07
CA SER A 120 -10.99 -8.78 -11.72
C SER A 120 -11.14 -7.31 -11.35
N SER A 121 -11.11 -6.42 -12.35
CA SER A 121 -11.28 -4.98 -12.13
C SER A 121 -12.07 -4.37 -13.29
N PRO A 122 -13.22 -3.73 -13.03
CA PRO A 122 -13.99 -3.03 -14.05
C PRO A 122 -13.37 -1.64 -14.34
N ILE A 123 -13.86 -1.01 -15.42
CA ILE A 123 -13.57 0.40 -15.74
C ILE A 123 -14.09 1.33 -14.65
N GLY A 124 -13.38 2.41 -14.36
CA GLY A 124 -13.78 3.48 -13.46
C GLY A 124 -12.90 3.65 -12.24
N SER A 125 -13.41 4.40 -11.27
CA SER A 125 -12.66 4.72 -10.05
C SER A 125 -12.44 3.49 -9.18
N ARG A 126 -11.19 3.26 -8.76
CA ARG A 126 -10.79 2.14 -7.91
C ARG A 126 -9.67 2.53 -6.93
N VAL A 127 -9.47 1.72 -5.90
CA VAL A 127 -8.21 1.75 -5.13
C VAL A 127 -7.15 1.04 -5.98
N ALA A 128 -6.00 1.67 -6.18
CA ALA A 128 -4.91 1.07 -6.95
C ALA A 128 -4.48 -0.27 -6.35
N PRO A 129 -4.54 -1.40 -7.09
CA PRO A 129 -4.20 -2.72 -6.56
C PRO A 129 -2.74 -2.77 -6.09
N GLY A 130 -2.51 -3.14 -4.82
CA GLY A 130 -1.16 -3.21 -4.25
C GLY A 130 -0.43 -1.87 -4.17
N GLY A 131 -1.14 -0.74 -4.29
CA GLY A 131 -0.55 0.59 -4.33
C GLY A 131 0.10 0.96 -5.67
N PHE A 132 -0.12 0.17 -6.73
CA PHE A 132 0.42 0.41 -8.09
C PHE A 132 -0.72 0.60 -9.09
N GLY A 133 -0.45 1.37 -10.16
CA GLY A 133 -1.40 1.65 -11.24
C GLY A 133 -2.41 2.75 -10.93
N SER A 134 -3.21 3.11 -11.93
CA SER A 134 -4.15 4.23 -11.87
C SER A 134 -5.34 3.97 -10.92
N THR A 135 -5.76 5.02 -10.21
CA THR A 135 -7.01 5.07 -9.45
C THR A 135 -8.23 5.28 -10.33
N ASN A 136 -8.02 5.72 -11.60
CA ASN A 136 -9.03 5.83 -12.64
C ASN A 136 -8.76 4.82 -13.74
N HIS A 137 -9.37 3.64 -13.64
CA HIS A 137 -9.13 2.51 -14.53
C HIS A 137 -9.80 2.75 -15.90
N LYS A 138 -8.98 2.89 -16.94
CA LYS A 138 -9.43 3.21 -18.30
C LYS A 138 -10.02 2.01 -19.07
N GLY A 139 -9.88 0.79 -18.54
CA GLY A 139 -10.33 -0.44 -19.17
C GLY A 139 -10.88 -1.50 -18.23
N VAL A 140 -10.80 -2.74 -18.61
CA VAL A 140 -11.14 -3.91 -17.79
C VAL A 140 -9.94 -4.83 -17.66
N ASP A 141 -9.74 -5.38 -16.46
CA ASP A 141 -8.71 -6.37 -16.20
C ASP A 141 -9.31 -7.78 -16.24
N ILE A 142 -8.86 -8.63 -17.15
CA ILE A 142 -9.29 -10.02 -17.29
C ILE A 142 -8.26 -10.93 -16.63
N CYS A 143 -8.63 -11.53 -15.51
CA CYS A 143 -7.77 -12.41 -14.72
C CYS A 143 -7.93 -13.90 -15.06
N ASN A 144 -7.13 -14.75 -14.37
CA ASN A 144 -7.08 -16.21 -14.57
C ASN A 144 -6.61 -16.61 -15.98
N VAL A 145 -5.74 -15.80 -16.58
CA VAL A 145 -5.20 -16.02 -17.92
C VAL A 145 -3.78 -16.63 -17.92
N GLY A 146 -3.06 -16.52 -16.79
CA GLY A 146 -1.66 -16.96 -16.67
C GLY A 146 -0.70 -16.24 -17.62
N PHE A 147 0.47 -16.83 -17.85
CA PHE A 147 1.52 -16.31 -18.74
C PHE A 147 1.55 -16.99 -20.13
N THR A 148 0.54 -17.76 -20.47
CA THR A 148 0.53 -18.61 -21.69
C THR A 148 -0.68 -18.41 -22.57
N SER A 149 -1.66 -17.62 -22.14
CA SER A 149 -2.88 -17.40 -22.94
C SER A 149 -2.63 -16.49 -24.12
N SER A 150 -3.14 -16.89 -25.28
CA SER A 150 -3.12 -16.03 -26.47
C SER A 150 -4.09 -14.87 -26.31
N VAL A 151 -3.64 -13.70 -26.73
CA VAL A 151 -4.44 -12.47 -26.85
C VAL A 151 -4.83 -12.32 -28.29
N TYR A 152 -6.12 -12.09 -28.57
CA TYR A 152 -6.69 -12.03 -29.94
C TYR A 152 -7.19 -10.62 -30.22
N ALA A 153 -7.06 -10.20 -31.49
CA ALA A 153 -7.73 -9.01 -32.02
C ALA A 153 -9.26 -9.20 -31.95
N VAL A 154 -9.93 -8.33 -31.20
CA VAL A 154 -11.38 -8.42 -30.96
C VAL A 154 -12.19 -8.08 -32.26
N LYS A 155 -11.57 -7.39 -33.20
CA LYS A 155 -12.15 -6.91 -34.47
C LYS A 155 -11.02 -6.70 -35.48
N SER A 156 -11.29 -6.78 -36.74
CA SER A 156 -10.33 -6.48 -37.83
C SER A 156 -9.91 -5.00 -37.77
N GLY A 157 -8.64 -4.71 -38.14
CA GLY A 157 -8.09 -3.35 -38.11
C GLY A 157 -6.61 -3.28 -38.44
N LYS A 158 -6.01 -2.13 -38.21
CA LYS A 158 -4.58 -1.84 -38.38
C LYS A 158 -3.91 -1.62 -37.08
N VAL A 159 -2.78 -2.24 -36.80
CA VAL A 159 -1.97 -2.01 -35.62
C VAL A 159 -1.39 -0.60 -35.67
N LEU A 160 -1.80 0.28 -34.77
CA LEU A 160 -1.31 1.65 -34.67
C LEU A 160 0.00 1.75 -33.89
N LEU A 161 0.04 1.15 -32.71
CA LEU A 161 1.17 1.22 -31.79
C LEU A 161 1.46 -0.15 -31.22
N THR A 162 2.76 -0.40 -30.98
CA THR A 162 3.22 -1.53 -30.17
C THR A 162 4.30 -1.05 -29.20
N ASN A 163 4.29 -1.57 -27.99
CA ASN A 163 5.40 -1.44 -27.07
C ASN A 163 5.89 -2.83 -26.64
N THR A 164 7.20 -3.06 -26.75
CA THR A 164 7.84 -4.33 -26.40
C THR A 164 9.00 -4.14 -25.43
N SER A 165 9.19 -2.93 -24.92
CA SER A 165 10.29 -2.57 -24.05
C SER A 165 9.90 -1.52 -23.02
N GLY A 166 10.47 -1.64 -21.82
CA GLY A 166 10.27 -0.66 -20.76
C GLY A 166 8.90 -0.73 -20.10
N TYR A 167 8.59 0.34 -19.38
CA TYR A 167 7.41 0.45 -18.52
C TYR A 167 6.12 0.80 -19.27
N GLY A 168 6.25 1.46 -20.46
CA GLY A 168 5.16 1.77 -21.38
C GLY A 168 4.02 2.60 -20.76
N GLY A 169 4.34 3.61 -19.93
CA GLY A 169 3.31 4.41 -19.25
C GLY A 169 2.42 3.60 -18.29
N GLY A 170 2.97 2.55 -17.70
CA GLY A 170 2.21 1.62 -16.88
C GLY A 170 1.63 0.42 -17.62
N TYR A 171 1.36 0.52 -18.93
CA TYR A 171 0.79 -0.56 -19.74
C TYR A 171 1.76 -1.73 -20.00
N GLY A 172 3.07 -1.54 -19.79
CA GLY A 172 4.09 -2.53 -20.12
C GLY A 172 4.15 -2.82 -21.62
N ASN A 173 4.20 -4.07 -22.00
CA ASN A 173 4.07 -4.46 -23.40
C ASN A 173 2.60 -4.38 -23.83
N TYR A 174 2.33 -3.63 -24.88
CA TYR A 174 0.96 -3.41 -25.35
C TYR A 174 0.84 -3.36 -26.88
N VAL A 175 -0.37 -3.50 -27.35
CA VAL A 175 -0.78 -3.34 -28.75
C VAL A 175 -2.00 -2.43 -28.79
N VAL A 176 -2.01 -1.47 -29.71
CA VAL A 176 -3.19 -0.65 -30.04
C VAL A 176 -3.61 -0.93 -31.46
N ILE A 177 -4.90 -1.19 -31.68
CA ILE A 177 -5.48 -1.46 -33.01
C ILE A 177 -6.51 -0.38 -33.34
N ASP A 178 -6.39 0.23 -34.49
CA ASP A 178 -7.43 1.06 -35.11
C ASP A 178 -8.38 0.19 -35.93
N HIS A 179 -9.67 0.35 -35.66
CA HIS A 179 -10.75 -0.36 -36.35
C HIS A 179 -11.51 0.53 -37.34
N GLY A 180 -11.05 1.76 -37.53
CA GLY A 180 -11.70 2.79 -38.33
C GLY A 180 -12.84 3.52 -37.59
N GLY A 181 -13.21 4.70 -38.11
CA GLY A 181 -14.28 5.51 -37.56
C GLY A 181 -14.04 6.00 -36.12
N GLY A 182 -12.78 6.22 -35.75
CA GLY A 182 -12.39 6.67 -34.40
C GLY A 182 -12.44 5.58 -33.35
N LEU A 183 -12.66 4.31 -33.69
CA LEU A 183 -12.72 3.18 -32.76
C LEU A 183 -11.37 2.50 -32.66
N THR A 184 -10.80 2.43 -31.42
CA THR A 184 -9.57 1.69 -31.14
C THR A 184 -9.71 0.73 -29.97
N THR A 185 -8.82 -0.27 -29.93
CA THR A 185 -8.67 -1.17 -28.79
C THR A 185 -7.22 -1.24 -28.35
N LEU A 186 -7.00 -1.34 -27.03
CA LEU A 186 -5.69 -1.48 -26.41
C LEU A 186 -5.64 -2.79 -25.61
N TYR A 187 -4.52 -3.51 -25.74
CA TYR A 187 -4.23 -4.78 -25.07
C TYR A 187 -2.90 -4.64 -24.34
N ALA A 188 -2.88 -4.68 -23.02
CA ALA A 188 -1.68 -4.38 -22.23
C ALA A 188 -1.25 -5.53 -21.31
N HIS A 189 -0.12 -5.31 -20.61
CA HIS A 189 0.56 -6.22 -19.68
C HIS A 189 1.00 -7.54 -20.32
N MET A 190 1.21 -7.55 -21.65
CA MET A 190 1.57 -8.75 -22.40
C MET A 190 3.00 -9.20 -22.07
N SER A 191 3.26 -10.51 -22.07
CA SER A 191 4.62 -11.05 -21.99
C SER A 191 5.32 -11.03 -23.35
N VAL A 192 4.57 -11.23 -24.42
CA VAL A 192 5.06 -11.27 -25.81
C VAL A 192 4.08 -10.56 -26.72
N VAL A 193 4.57 -9.64 -27.56
CA VAL A 193 3.85 -9.05 -28.69
C VAL A 193 4.29 -9.77 -29.99
N LYS A 194 3.35 -10.14 -30.82
CA LYS A 194 3.58 -10.93 -32.10
C LYS A 194 3.23 -10.18 -33.37
N VAL A 195 2.81 -8.94 -33.25
CA VAL A 195 2.43 -8.07 -34.35
C VAL A 195 3.29 -6.82 -34.36
N SER A 196 3.31 -6.11 -35.52
CA SER A 196 4.10 -4.89 -35.67
C SER A 196 3.20 -3.74 -36.11
N GLU A 197 3.64 -2.52 -35.87
CA GLU A 197 2.97 -1.30 -36.30
C GLU A 197 2.77 -1.28 -37.84
N GLY A 198 1.62 -0.77 -38.27
CA GLY A 198 1.19 -0.76 -39.65
C GLY A 198 0.62 -2.09 -40.14
N GLN A 199 0.72 -3.19 -39.38
CA GLN A 199 0.20 -4.51 -39.78
C GLN A 199 -1.34 -4.51 -39.79
N MET A 200 -1.93 -4.98 -40.90
CA MET A 200 -3.37 -5.30 -40.94
C MET A 200 -3.62 -6.63 -40.26
N VAL A 201 -4.61 -6.67 -39.38
CA VAL A 201 -5.02 -7.87 -38.62
C VAL A 201 -6.51 -8.12 -38.84
N SER A 202 -6.87 -9.40 -38.99
CA SER A 202 -8.27 -9.82 -39.00
C SER A 202 -8.74 -10.12 -37.58
N GLN A 203 -10.03 -10.06 -37.32
CA GLN A 203 -10.64 -10.54 -36.10
C GLN A 203 -10.13 -11.96 -35.75
N GLY A 204 -9.73 -12.19 -34.50
CA GLY A 204 -9.18 -13.47 -34.06
C GLY A 204 -7.69 -13.69 -34.35
N THR A 205 -7.01 -12.75 -35.01
CA THR A 205 -5.53 -12.79 -35.11
C THR A 205 -4.88 -12.78 -33.75
N VAL A 206 -3.87 -13.65 -33.53
CA VAL A 206 -3.10 -13.67 -32.30
C VAL A 206 -2.16 -12.46 -32.23
N LEU A 207 -2.41 -11.54 -31.31
CA LEU A 207 -1.62 -10.35 -31.10
C LEU A 207 -0.38 -10.61 -30.21
N GLY A 208 -0.47 -11.61 -29.34
CA GLY A 208 0.60 -11.96 -28.41
C GLY A 208 0.14 -12.90 -27.31
N ILE A 209 0.84 -12.84 -26.18
CA ILE A 209 0.64 -13.70 -25.00
C ILE A 209 0.43 -12.82 -23.77
N THR A 210 -0.50 -13.20 -22.91
CA THR A 210 -0.75 -12.56 -21.61
C THR A 210 0.49 -12.58 -20.71
N GLY A 211 0.60 -11.61 -19.82
CA GLY A 211 1.75 -11.44 -18.93
C GLY A 211 1.43 -10.60 -17.72
N SER A 212 2.47 -9.94 -17.19
CA SER A 212 2.41 -9.05 -16.02
C SER A 212 3.49 -7.96 -16.14
N THR A 213 3.66 -7.38 -17.34
CA THR A 213 4.63 -6.30 -17.59
C THR A 213 4.02 -4.93 -17.23
N GLY A 214 4.86 -3.92 -16.97
CA GLY A 214 4.40 -2.60 -16.55
C GLY A 214 3.86 -2.56 -15.12
N ALA A 215 2.85 -1.71 -14.87
CA ALA A 215 2.18 -1.56 -13.56
C ALA A 215 1.18 -2.70 -13.32
N SER A 216 1.67 -3.89 -12.99
CA SER A 216 0.86 -5.09 -12.83
C SER A 216 1.25 -5.88 -11.59
N THR A 217 0.26 -6.32 -10.80
CA THR A 217 0.45 -7.12 -9.59
C THR A 217 0.40 -8.64 -9.84
N GLY A 218 0.13 -9.05 -11.09
CA GLY A 218 0.05 -10.46 -11.46
C GLY A 218 -0.51 -10.66 -12.87
N PRO A 219 -0.48 -11.91 -13.43
CA PRO A 219 -0.85 -12.15 -14.81
C PRO A 219 -2.32 -11.87 -15.07
N HIS A 220 -2.57 -10.87 -15.91
CA HIS A 220 -3.89 -10.48 -16.40
C HIS A 220 -3.77 -9.84 -17.79
N LEU A 221 -4.89 -9.66 -18.48
CA LEU A 221 -4.99 -8.80 -19.66
C LEU A 221 -5.75 -7.54 -19.25
N HIS A 222 -5.10 -6.39 -19.35
CA HIS A 222 -5.78 -5.12 -19.35
C HIS A 222 -6.26 -4.81 -20.77
N TYR A 223 -7.56 -4.56 -20.93
CA TYR A 223 -8.22 -4.37 -22.21
C TYR A 223 -9.07 -3.11 -22.21
N GLU A 224 -8.87 -2.26 -23.23
CA GLU A 224 -9.63 -1.03 -23.41
C GLU A 224 -10.31 -0.97 -24.77
N VAL A 225 -11.47 -0.32 -24.81
CA VAL A 225 -12.15 0.14 -26.01
C VAL A 225 -12.27 1.65 -25.92
N ARG A 226 -11.77 2.34 -26.94
CA ARG A 226 -11.74 3.80 -26.97
C ARG A 226 -12.46 4.30 -28.22
N THR A 227 -13.15 5.42 -28.10
CA THR A 227 -13.82 6.10 -29.20
C THR A 227 -13.38 7.54 -29.21
N THR A 228 -12.88 7.99 -30.38
CA THR A 228 -12.58 9.40 -30.63
C THR A 228 -13.60 9.92 -31.62
N THR A 229 -14.17 11.09 -31.35
CA THR A 229 -15.08 11.74 -32.29
C THR A 229 -14.22 12.30 -33.45
N VAL A 230 -14.32 11.67 -34.60
CA VAL A 230 -13.67 12.10 -35.84
C VAL A 230 -14.58 13.09 -36.54
#